data_f514489b17f53e57d20d324431a430fc
#
_entry.id   f514489b17f53e57d20d324431a430fc
#
_cell.length_a   1.000
_cell.length_b   1.000
_cell.length_c   1.000
_cell.angle_alpha   90.00
_cell.angle_beta   90.00
_cell.angle_gamma   90.00
#
_symmetry.space_group_name_H-M   'P 1'
#
loop_
_entity.id
_entity.type
_entity.pdbx_description
1 polymer ?
#
loop_
_entity_poly.entity_id
_entity_poly.type
_entity_poly.pdbx_seq_one_letter_code
_entity_poly.pdbx_strand_id
1 'polypeptide(L)'
;MSDTDYNGWKNRATWNVSMWINNDESLYMGAVAFMEENPKTRHPYLRFIESCGLDSQTTPDRIKYKSEQLDYLALDKMMKELIEGEGK
;
A
#
# COMPACT_ATOMS: atom_id res chain seq x y z
N MET A 1 -26.01 -1.42 -1.92
CA MET A 1 -24.58 -1.37 -1.70
C MET A 1 -23.82 -1.51 -2.97
N SER A 2 -23.00 -0.58 -3.20
CA SER A 2 -22.27 -0.52 -4.43
C SER A 2 -20.92 -1.26 -4.31
N ASP A 3 -20.54 -1.92 -5.37
CA ASP A 3 -19.22 -2.54 -5.41
C ASP A 3 -18.10 -1.52 -5.39
N THR A 4 -18.45 -0.24 -5.57
CA THR A 4 -17.46 0.81 -5.58
C THR A 4 -17.24 1.42 -4.21
N ASP A 5 -17.91 0.88 -3.20
CA ASP A 5 -17.85 1.47 -1.86
C ASP A 5 -16.77 0.79 -1.02
N TYR A 6 -15.53 1.11 -1.32
CA TYR A 6 -14.38 0.57 -0.60
C TYR A 6 -13.63 1.69 0.09
N ASN A 7 -14.35 2.48 0.87
CA ASN A 7 -13.75 3.55 1.66
C ASN A 7 -12.97 4.54 0.80
N GLY A 8 -13.51 4.81 -0.38
CA GLY A 8 -12.87 5.74 -1.29
C GLY A 8 -11.87 5.13 -2.23
N TRP A 9 -11.59 3.85 -2.07
CA TRP A 9 -10.66 3.18 -2.98
C TRP A 9 -11.35 2.78 -4.28
N LYS A 10 -10.58 2.71 -5.34
CA LYS A 10 -11.11 2.50 -6.67
C LYS A 10 -11.77 1.13 -6.83
N ASN A 11 -11.19 0.11 -6.22
CA ASN A 11 -11.71 -1.24 -6.33
C ASN A 11 -11.32 -2.05 -5.12
N ARG A 12 -11.87 -3.26 -5.06
CA ARG A 12 -11.63 -4.15 -3.92
C ARG A 12 -10.16 -4.53 -3.77
N ALA A 13 -9.49 -4.78 -4.90
CA ALA A 13 -8.09 -5.20 -4.82
C ALA A 13 -7.23 -4.11 -4.18
N THR A 14 -7.40 -2.87 -4.60
CA THR A 14 -6.63 -1.77 -4.04
C THR A 14 -6.97 -1.57 -2.56
N TRP A 15 -8.25 -1.62 -2.23
CA TRP A 15 -8.68 -1.51 -0.85
C TRP A 15 -8.06 -2.61 0.01
N ASN A 16 -8.07 -3.84 -0.48
CA ASN A 16 -7.58 -4.98 0.29
C ASN A 16 -6.09 -4.84 0.59
N VAL A 17 -5.31 -4.47 -0.41
CA VAL A 17 -3.88 -4.30 -0.21
C VAL A 17 -3.62 -3.18 0.80
N SER A 18 -4.33 -2.05 0.67
CA SER A 18 -4.12 -0.94 1.59
C SER A 18 -4.50 -1.35 3.01
N MET A 19 -5.58 -2.11 3.14
CA MET A 19 -6.01 -2.55 4.45
C MET A 19 -4.96 -3.42 5.12
N TRP A 20 -4.40 -4.37 4.38
CA TRP A 20 -3.42 -5.26 4.97
C TRP A 20 -2.14 -4.51 5.36
N ILE A 21 -1.70 -3.57 4.54
CA ILE A 21 -0.51 -2.80 4.89
C ILE A 21 -0.75 -1.97 6.15
N ASN A 22 -1.93 -1.39 6.28
CA ASN A 22 -2.21 -0.53 7.42
C ASN A 22 -2.53 -1.29 8.69
N ASN A 23 -3.07 -2.50 8.57
CA ASN A 23 -3.51 -3.25 9.74
C ASN A 23 -2.54 -4.33 10.20
N ASP A 24 -1.62 -4.75 9.34
CA ASP A 24 -0.59 -5.69 9.75
C ASP A 24 0.57 -4.90 10.32
N GLU A 25 0.84 -5.11 11.60
CA GLU A 25 1.85 -4.30 12.28
C GLU A 25 3.20 -4.35 11.59
N SER A 26 3.63 -5.54 11.19
CA SER A 26 4.93 -5.68 10.54
C SER A 26 4.98 -4.94 9.22
N LEU A 27 3.92 -5.06 8.42
CA LEU A 27 3.87 -4.37 7.14
C LEU A 27 3.80 -2.86 7.33
N TYR A 28 3.00 -2.44 8.29
CA TYR A 28 2.84 -1.01 8.54
C TYR A 28 4.16 -0.39 8.96
N MET A 29 4.84 -1.02 9.93
CA MET A 29 6.10 -0.48 10.40
C MET A 29 7.16 -0.52 9.32
N GLY A 30 7.16 -1.57 8.51
CA GLY A 30 8.09 -1.65 7.39
C GLY A 30 7.83 -0.56 6.37
N ALA A 31 6.57 -0.27 6.10
CA ALA A 31 6.22 0.77 5.14
C ALA A 31 6.64 2.14 5.65
N VAL A 32 6.39 2.41 6.93
CA VAL A 32 6.80 3.69 7.52
C VAL A 32 8.31 3.85 7.46
N ALA A 33 9.05 2.81 7.86
CA ALA A 33 10.50 2.88 7.83
C ALA A 33 11.02 3.09 6.41
N PHE A 34 10.41 2.39 5.45
CA PHE A 34 10.81 2.57 4.06
C PHE A 34 10.62 4.01 3.59
N MET A 35 9.48 4.59 3.94
CA MET A 35 9.20 5.95 3.51
C MET A 35 10.08 6.96 4.21
N GLU A 36 10.43 6.71 5.47
CA GLU A 36 11.34 7.62 6.17
C GLU A 36 12.71 7.64 5.53
N GLU A 37 13.14 6.50 5.00
CA GLU A 37 14.43 6.43 4.32
C GLU A 37 14.36 6.90 2.88
N ASN A 38 13.17 6.87 2.28
CA ASN A 38 13.00 7.18 0.87
C ASN A 38 11.84 8.14 0.65
N PRO A 39 11.84 9.31 1.30
CA PRO A 39 10.66 10.18 1.28
C PRO A 39 10.34 10.76 -0.09
N LYS A 40 11.29 10.79 -0.99
CA LYS A 40 11.08 11.40 -2.30
C LYS A 40 11.14 10.40 -3.43
N THR A 41 11.06 9.12 -3.11
CA THR A 41 11.12 8.11 -4.14
C THR A 41 9.89 8.17 -5.04
N ARG A 42 10.08 7.86 -6.30
CA ARG A 42 8.95 7.71 -7.21
C ARG A 42 8.36 6.33 -7.02
N HIS A 43 7.05 6.23 -7.16
CA HIS A 43 6.37 4.94 -7.07
C HIS A 43 6.71 4.24 -5.75
N PRO A 44 6.49 4.91 -4.62
CA PRO A 44 6.90 4.34 -3.34
C PRO A 44 6.27 3.00 -3.03
N TYR A 45 5.00 2.80 -3.42
CA TYR A 45 4.36 1.53 -3.13
C TYR A 45 5.09 0.38 -3.83
N LEU A 46 5.34 0.53 -5.12
CA LEU A 46 5.99 -0.54 -5.88
C LEU A 46 7.39 -0.80 -5.36
N ARG A 47 8.13 0.25 -5.06
CA ARG A 47 9.47 0.09 -4.52
C ARG A 47 9.45 -0.61 -3.18
N PHE A 48 8.47 -0.26 -2.34
CA PHE A 48 8.36 -0.89 -1.04
C PHE A 48 8.11 -2.39 -1.17
N ILE A 49 7.14 -2.79 -1.99
CA ILE A 49 6.84 -4.21 -2.10
C ILE A 49 7.99 -4.98 -2.71
N GLU A 50 8.74 -4.37 -3.62
CA GLU A 50 9.91 -5.02 -4.20
C GLU A 50 11.00 -5.21 -3.16
N SER A 51 11.20 -4.23 -2.29
CA SER A 51 12.25 -4.32 -1.28
C SER A 51 11.94 -5.37 -0.22
N CYS A 52 10.66 -5.63 0.00
CA CYS A 52 10.22 -6.61 1.00
C CYS A 52 10.00 -8.00 0.41
N GLY A 53 10.08 -8.14 -0.91
CA GLY A 53 9.76 -9.40 -1.53
C GLY A 53 8.27 -9.68 -1.65
N LEU A 54 7.44 -8.65 -1.46
CA LEU A 54 6.00 -8.83 -1.56
C LEU A 54 5.50 -8.85 -3.00
N ASP A 55 6.33 -8.41 -3.93
CA ASP A 55 5.91 -8.31 -5.33
C ASP A 55 5.53 -9.67 -5.92
N SER A 56 5.97 -10.77 -5.31
CA SER A 56 5.60 -12.10 -5.75
C SER A 56 4.63 -12.79 -4.81
N GLN A 57 4.02 -12.03 -3.91
CA GLN A 57 3.15 -12.62 -2.89
C GLN A 57 1.74 -12.04 -2.96
N THR A 58 0.85 -12.63 -2.17
CA THR A 58 -0.53 -12.18 -2.09
C THR A 58 -0.90 -11.89 -0.65
N THR A 59 -1.94 -11.08 -0.49
CA THR A 59 -2.52 -10.89 0.82
C THR A 59 -3.18 -12.20 1.28
N PRO A 60 -3.52 -12.32 2.56
CA PRO A 60 -4.28 -13.50 3.01
C PRO A 60 -5.60 -13.68 2.27
N ASP A 61 -6.12 -12.62 1.67
CA ASP A 61 -7.34 -12.70 0.88
C ASP A 61 -7.06 -13.03 -0.59
N ARG A 62 -5.82 -13.41 -0.90
CA ARG A 62 -5.40 -13.87 -2.22
C ARG A 62 -5.37 -12.76 -3.26
N ILE A 63 -5.16 -11.53 -2.83
CA ILE A 63 -5.00 -10.40 -3.74
C ILE A 63 -3.50 -10.16 -3.89
N LYS A 64 -3.03 -10.13 -5.13
CA LYS A 64 -1.61 -9.92 -5.38
C LYS A 64 -1.19 -8.51 -4.99
N TYR A 65 -0.07 -8.39 -4.31
CA TYR A 65 0.48 -7.09 -3.98
C TYR A 65 0.95 -6.34 -5.23
N LYS A 66 1.24 -7.06 -6.31
CA LYS A 66 1.60 -6.46 -7.58
C LYS A 66 0.66 -6.99 -8.64
N SER A 67 -0.25 -6.14 -9.11
CA SER A 67 -1.30 -6.56 -10.02
C SER A 67 -1.73 -5.38 -10.87
N GLU A 68 -2.18 -5.67 -12.07
CA GLU A 68 -2.69 -4.63 -12.96
C GLU A 68 -3.98 -4.02 -12.45
N GLN A 69 -4.65 -4.70 -11.54
CA GLN A 69 -5.91 -4.18 -10.99
C GLN A 69 -5.70 -3.05 -10.01
N LEU A 70 -4.51 -2.93 -9.45
CA LEU A 70 -4.26 -1.99 -8.39
C LEU A 70 -4.17 -0.56 -8.91
N ASP A 71 -4.70 0.36 -8.12
CA ASP A 71 -4.58 1.78 -8.40
C ASP A 71 -3.28 2.27 -7.75
N TYR A 72 -2.20 2.20 -8.51
CA TYR A 72 -0.88 2.50 -7.96
C TYR A 72 -0.74 3.95 -7.52
N LEU A 73 -1.43 4.87 -8.19
CA LEU A 73 -1.37 6.27 -7.76
C LEU A 73 -1.95 6.45 -6.37
N ALA A 74 -3.07 5.78 -6.12
CA ALA A 74 -3.70 5.88 -4.80
C ALA A 74 -2.82 5.23 -3.74
N LEU A 75 -2.21 4.09 -4.07
CA LEU A 75 -1.33 3.42 -3.12
C LEU A 75 -0.07 4.24 -2.85
N ASP A 76 0.46 4.90 -3.89
CA ASP A 76 1.61 5.77 -3.70
C ASP A 76 1.26 6.92 -2.76
N LYS A 77 0.06 7.48 -2.92
CA LYS A 77 -0.38 8.55 -2.06
C LYS A 77 -0.51 8.06 -0.62
N MET A 78 -1.06 6.87 -0.45
CA MET A 78 -1.17 6.28 0.89
C MET A 78 0.21 6.16 1.54
N MET A 79 1.20 5.67 0.79
CA MET A 79 2.54 5.52 1.32
C MET A 79 3.11 6.85 1.79
N LYS A 80 2.92 7.90 0.98
CA LYS A 80 3.43 9.21 1.36
C LYS A 80 2.74 9.75 2.60
N GLU A 81 1.47 9.46 2.75
CA GLU A 81 0.72 9.93 3.90
C GLU A 81 1.18 9.27 5.19
N LEU A 82 1.81 8.11 5.11
CA LEU A 82 2.29 7.45 6.32
C LEU A 82 3.26 8.33 7.09
N ILE A 83 4.14 9.02 6.38
CA ILE A 83 5.10 9.87 7.06
C ILE A 83 4.61 11.30 7.22
N GLU A 84 3.73 11.76 6.35
CA GLU A 84 3.19 13.10 6.48
C GLU A 84 2.35 13.23 7.74
N GLY A 85 1.56 12.19 8.03
CA GLY A 85 0.78 12.20 9.25
C GLY A 85 1.63 12.12 10.49
N GLU A 86 2.76 11.44 10.38
CA GLU A 86 3.67 11.29 11.50
C GLU A 86 4.46 12.56 11.76
N GLY A 87 4.71 13.30 10.71
CA GLY A 87 5.57 14.48 10.83
C GLY A 87 4.96 15.64 11.57
N LYS A 88 3.76 15.47 12.04
CA LYS A 88 3.10 16.57 12.74
C LYS A 88 3.46 16.62 14.23
#